data_532f19fe0cd43c4f7a237e388b024c95
#
_entry.id   532f19fe0cd43c4f7a237e388b024c95
#
_cell.length_a   1.000
_cell.length_b   1.000
_cell.length_c   1.000
_cell.angle_alpha   90.00
_cell.angle_beta   90.00
_cell.angle_gamma   90.00
#
_symmetry.space_group_name_H-M   'P 1'
#
loop_
_entity.id
_entity.type
_entity.pdbx_description
1 polymer ?
#
loop_
_entity_poly.entity_id
_entity_poly.type
_entity_poly.pdbx_seq_one_letter_code
_entity_poly.pdbx_strand_id
1 'polypeptide(L)'
;AYIITVFITRFSAIAFVMPFCAFTLACVAFFGYKVLPKWLKGVLCAGMSFFLATYVAFLSYSLATAASSKARLDALPKDEQLTVMIFGCYVRGEEPGRTLTTRLDAALSLLKRYQNADCIVSGGQGSNEAISEAEAMRRYLVSRGIAEERITLEDRSTNTSENLEYTFAILTGSESDGSAASTPGSPASSNSTDS
;
A
#
# COMPACT_ATOMS: atom_id res chain seq x y z
N ALA A 1 18.53 -8.14 -0.30
CA ALA A 1 17.14 -8.05 -0.75
C ALA A 1 16.59 -6.67 -0.45
N TYR A 2 16.03 -5.97 -1.46
CA TYR A 2 15.35 -4.69 -1.25
C TYR A 2 13.87 -4.95 -1.00
N ILE A 3 13.34 -4.42 0.11
CA ILE A 3 11.92 -4.49 0.44
C ILE A 3 11.25 -3.26 -0.15
N ILE A 4 10.37 -3.45 -1.12
CA ILE A 4 9.57 -2.38 -1.71
C ILE A 4 8.15 -2.52 -1.18
N THR A 5 7.77 -1.62 -0.29
CA THR A 5 6.38 -1.53 0.19
C THR A 5 5.60 -0.63 -0.74
N VAL A 6 4.66 -1.20 -1.49
CA VAL A 6 3.73 -0.43 -2.33
C VAL A 6 2.66 0.18 -1.42
N PHE A 7 3.01 1.30 -0.80
CA PHE A 7 2.09 2.06 0.04
C PHE A 7 1.50 3.20 -0.78
N ILE A 8 0.41 2.93 -1.48
CA ILE A 8 -0.39 4.00 -2.10
C ILE A 8 -1.26 4.59 -0.99
N THR A 9 -0.70 5.53 -0.24
CA THR A 9 -1.47 6.32 0.71
C THR A 9 -2.54 7.10 -0.05
N ARG A 10 -3.77 7.01 0.42
CA ARG A 10 -4.88 7.85 -0.05
C ARG A 10 -4.61 9.30 0.36
N PHE A 11 -3.80 9.98 -0.42
CA PHE A 11 -3.56 11.43 -0.30
C PHE A 11 -4.80 12.26 -0.65
N SER A 12 -5.86 11.61 -1.21
CA SER A 12 -7.01 12.30 -1.78
C SER A 12 -7.83 13.08 -0.74
N ALA A 13 -8.04 12.59 0.47
CA ALA A 13 -8.89 13.27 1.45
C ALA A 13 -8.22 14.57 1.97
N ILE A 14 -6.95 14.50 2.35
CA ILE A 14 -6.22 15.69 2.85
C ILE A 14 -5.98 16.69 1.71
N ALA A 15 -5.70 16.21 0.49
CA ALA A 15 -5.52 17.07 -0.67
C ALA A 15 -6.79 17.86 -1.05
N PHE A 16 -7.99 17.34 -0.74
CA PHE A 16 -9.26 18.04 -0.98
C PHE A 16 -9.74 18.85 0.21
N VAL A 17 -9.54 18.38 1.45
CA VAL A 17 -9.97 19.09 2.65
C VAL A 17 -9.22 20.41 2.82
N MET A 18 -7.92 20.43 2.55
CA MET A 18 -7.11 21.63 2.72
C MET A 18 -7.48 22.77 1.75
N PRO A 19 -7.60 22.56 0.43
CA PRO A 19 -8.08 23.61 -0.48
C PRO A 19 -9.51 24.04 -0.18
N PHE A 20 -10.38 23.14 0.27
CA PHE A 20 -11.74 23.48 0.66
C PHE A 20 -11.78 24.37 1.91
N CYS A 21 -10.99 24.09 2.94
CA CYS A 21 -10.83 24.95 4.10
C CYS A 21 -10.23 26.32 3.72
N ALA A 22 -9.23 26.34 2.85
CA ALA A 22 -8.65 27.59 2.35
C ALA A 22 -9.66 28.41 1.54
N PHE A 23 -10.48 27.76 0.70
CA PHE A 23 -11.53 28.41 -0.07
C PHE A 23 -12.64 28.96 0.83
N THR A 24 -13.10 28.21 1.85
CA THR A 24 -14.10 28.68 2.81
C THR A 24 -13.58 29.88 3.63
N LEU A 25 -12.33 29.83 4.07
CA LEU A 25 -11.69 30.97 4.75
C LEU A 25 -11.56 32.20 3.83
N ALA A 26 -11.21 31.99 2.55
CA ALA A 26 -11.15 33.05 1.56
C ALA A 26 -12.53 33.68 1.29
N CYS A 27 -13.59 32.85 1.19
CA CYS A 27 -14.97 33.35 1.06
C CYS A 27 -15.41 34.13 2.28
N VAL A 28 -15.15 33.66 3.49
CA VAL A 28 -15.45 34.41 4.75
C VAL A 28 -14.66 35.71 4.81
N ALA A 29 -13.38 35.70 4.42
CA ALA A 29 -12.55 36.89 4.35
C ALA A 29 -13.08 37.89 3.31
N PHE A 30 -13.50 37.40 2.14
CA PHE A 30 -14.02 38.25 1.05
C PHE A 30 -15.36 38.90 1.42
N PHE A 31 -16.32 38.11 1.92
CA PHE A 31 -17.63 38.60 2.32
C PHE A 31 -17.56 39.45 3.61
N GLY A 32 -16.77 39.08 4.61
CA GLY A 32 -16.52 39.81 5.84
C GLY A 32 -15.52 40.96 5.71
N TYR A 33 -14.81 41.08 4.56
CA TYR A 33 -13.69 42.00 4.41
C TYR A 33 -14.06 43.47 4.57
N LYS A 34 -15.29 43.89 4.24
CA LYS A 34 -15.74 45.26 4.38
C LYS A 34 -15.94 45.70 5.85
N VAL A 35 -16.27 44.77 6.73
CA VAL A 35 -16.60 45.04 8.14
C VAL A 35 -15.37 44.84 9.07
N LEU A 36 -14.36 44.08 8.67
CA LEU A 36 -13.21 43.75 9.50
C LEU A 36 -12.21 44.92 9.65
N PRO A 37 -11.64 45.15 10.84
CA PRO A 37 -10.60 46.14 11.05
C PRO A 37 -9.31 45.83 10.28
N LYS A 38 -8.55 46.85 9.89
CA LYS A 38 -7.36 46.70 9.00
C LYS A 38 -6.31 45.75 9.55
N TRP A 39 -6.08 45.75 10.87
CA TRP A 39 -5.11 44.87 11.51
C TRP A 39 -5.49 43.39 11.39
N LEU A 40 -6.79 43.06 11.54
CA LEU A 40 -7.29 41.70 11.44
C LEU A 40 -7.18 41.16 10.01
N LYS A 41 -7.39 42.02 9.01
CA LYS A 41 -7.15 41.68 7.59
C LYS A 41 -5.70 41.29 7.34
N GLY A 42 -4.75 42.03 7.91
CA GLY A 42 -3.33 41.73 7.82
C GLY A 42 -2.98 40.36 8.42
N VAL A 43 -3.50 40.06 9.61
CA VAL A 43 -3.29 38.78 10.28
C VAL A 43 -3.86 37.63 9.48
N LEU A 44 -5.07 37.75 8.93
CA LEU A 44 -5.70 36.70 8.10
C LEU A 44 -4.93 36.48 6.81
N CYS A 45 -4.49 37.55 6.12
CA CYS A 45 -3.67 37.44 4.93
C CYS A 45 -2.32 36.76 5.22
N ALA A 46 -1.65 37.12 6.30
CA ALA A 46 -0.38 36.51 6.71
C ALA A 46 -0.57 35.01 7.05
N GLY A 47 -1.62 34.64 7.80
CA GLY A 47 -1.96 33.27 8.11
C GLY A 47 -2.26 32.43 6.87
N MET A 48 -3.06 32.98 5.94
CA MET A 48 -3.33 32.29 4.66
C MET A 48 -2.08 32.10 3.81
N SER A 49 -1.21 33.11 3.73
CA SER A 49 0.05 33.03 2.99
C SER A 49 0.99 31.99 3.59
N PHE A 50 1.12 31.96 4.92
CA PHE A 50 1.90 30.95 5.63
C PHE A 50 1.36 29.54 5.38
N PHE A 51 0.05 29.37 5.45
CA PHE A 51 -0.59 28.08 5.21
C PHE A 51 -0.40 27.62 3.75
N LEU A 52 -0.55 28.51 2.78
CA LEU A 52 -0.30 28.19 1.37
C LEU A 52 1.16 27.79 1.13
N ALA A 53 2.10 28.55 1.71
CA ALA A 53 3.52 28.25 1.60
C ALA A 53 3.88 26.85 2.16
N THR A 54 3.37 26.51 3.35
CA THR A 54 3.58 25.19 3.96
C THR A 54 2.94 24.08 3.14
N TYR A 55 1.76 24.31 2.57
CA TYR A 55 1.10 23.36 1.69
C TYR A 55 1.89 23.11 0.40
N VAL A 56 2.39 24.16 -0.25
CA VAL A 56 3.22 24.05 -1.45
C VAL A 56 4.53 23.32 -1.14
N ALA A 57 5.18 23.64 -0.02
CA ALA A 57 6.40 22.95 0.42
C ALA A 57 6.16 21.47 0.67
N PHE A 58 5.05 21.11 1.31
CA PHE A 58 4.66 19.73 1.55
C PHE A 58 4.37 18.95 0.24
N LEU A 59 3.65 19.55 -0.70
CA LEU A 59 3.42 18.97 -2.02
C LEU A 59 4.72 18.76 -2.78
N SER A 60 5.61 19.76 -2.78
CA SER A 60 6.90 19.67 -3.44
C SER A 60 7.77 18.55 -2.85
N TYR A 61 7.82 18.44 -1.52
CA TYR A 61 8.50 17.37 -0.82
C TYR A 61 7.92 15.99 -1.18
N SER A 62 6.59 15.85 -1.18
CA SER A 62 5.91 14.60 -1.51
C SER A 62 6.17 14.15 -2.95
N LEU A 63 6.11 15.08 -3.91
CA LEU A 63 6.42 14.82 -5.32
C LEU A 63 7.89 14.45 -5.50
N ALA A 64 8.82 15.17 -4.87
CA ALA A 64 10.25 14.88 -4.93
C ALA A 64 10.57 13.49 -4.35
N THR A 65 9.94 13.12 -3.23
CA THR A 65 10.11 11.79 -2.61
C THR A 65 9.56 10.69 -3.52
N ALA A 66 8.36 10.89 -4.10
CA ALA A 66 7.77 9.94 -5.03
C ALA A 66 8.64 9.75 -6.29
N ALA A 67 9.12 10.85 -6.87
CA ALA A 67 10.03 10.82 -8.03
C ALA A 67 11.36 10.12 -7.71
N SER A 68 11.96 10.40 -6.55
CA SER A 68 13.20 9.77 -6.10
C SER A 68 13.02 8.27 -5.87
N SER A 69 11.90 7.86 -5.26
CA SER A 69 11.60 6.45 -5.03
C SER A 69 11.42 5.69 -6.35
N LYS A 70 10.72 6.30 -7.30
CA LYS A 70 10.56 5.74 -8.65
C LYS A 70 11.92 5.65 -9.36
N ALA A 71 12.73 6.70 -9.33
CA ALA A 71 14.05 6.71 -9.95
C ALA A 71 14.98 5.64 -9.37
N ARG A 72 14.96 5.43 -8.04
CA ARG A 72 15.72 4.35 -7.38
C ARG A 72 15.26 2.98 -7.86
N LEU A 73 13.94 2.76 -7.95
CA LEU A 73 13.37 1.51 -8.45
C LEU A 73 13.75 1.28 -9.92
N ASP A 74 13.67 2.32 -10.75
CA ASP A 74 14.01 2.24 -12.18
C ASP A 74 15.51 2.00 -12.43
N ALA A 75 16.37 2.36 -11.48
CA ALA A 75 17.82 2.15 -11.52
C ALA A 75 18.26 0.74 -11.07
N LEU A 76 17.36 -0.05 -10.47
CA LEU A 76 17.71 -1.41 -10.07
C LEU A 76 17.88 -2.31 -11.30
N PRO A 77 18.87 -3.23 -11.28
CA PRO A 77 19.04 -4.26 -12.30
C PRO A 77 17.75 -5.10 -12.42
N LYS A 78 17.44 -5.57 -13.62
CA LYS A 78 16.22 -6.37 -13.85
C LYS A 78 16.28 -7.77 -13.24
N ASP A 79 17.47 -8.24 -12.98
CA ASP A 79 17.80 -9.53 -12.34
C ASP A 79 17.93 -9.43 -10.81
N GLU A 80 17.75 -8.22 -10.25
CA GLU A 80 17.75 -8.02 -8.79
C GLU A 80 16.64 -8.84 -8.14
N GLN A 81 16.99 -9.51 -7.05
CA GLN A 81 16.02 -10.27 -6.25
C GLN A 81 15.27 -9.31 -5.32
N LEU A 82 14.03 -9.08 -5.66
CA LEU A 82 13.13 -8.17 -4.94
C LEU A 82 12.02 -8.94 -4.27
N THR A 83 11.56 -8.46 -3.13
CA THR A 83 10.32 -8.93 -2.50
C THR A 83 9.30 -7.79 -2.49
N VAL A 84 8.18 -7.99 -3.15
CA VAL A 84 7.06 -7.03 -3.20
C VAL A 84 6.06 -7.40 -2.13
N MET A 85 5.83 -6.50 -1.17
CA MET A 85 4.84 -6.71 -0.11
C MET A 85 3.57 -5.93 -0.43
N ILE A 86 2.42 -6.61 -0.39
CA ILE A 86 1.11 -5.99 -0.64
C ILE A 86 0.24 -6.21 0.59
N PHE A 87 -0.16 -5.11 1.22
CA PHE A 87 -1.12 -5.16 2.33
C PHE A 87 -2.53 -4.99 1.83
N GLY A 88 -3.42 -5.85 2.29
CA GLY A 88 -4.83 -5.80 2.03
C GLY A 88 -5.50 -4.54 2.59
N CYS A 89 -6.75 -4.31 2.24
CA CYS A 89 -7.54 -3.25 2.84
C CYS A 89 -9.05 -3.51 2.82
N TYR A 90 -9.58 -4.23 1.88
CA TYR A 90 -10.99 -4.58 1.77
C TYR A 90 -11.28 -5.45 0.55
N VAL A 91 -12.10 -6.48 0.75
CA VAL A 91 -12.61 -7.39 -0.28
C VAL A 91 -14.14 -7.28 -0.34
N ARG A 92 -14.71 -7.30 -1.52
CA ARG A 92 -16.16 -7.32 -1.73
C ARG A 92 -16.56 -8.70 -2.23
N GLY A 93 -17.12 -9.52 -1.35
CA GLY A 93 -17.36 -10.93 -1.66
C GLY A 93 -16.02 -11.66 -1.83
N GLU A 94 -15.69 -12.06 -3.05
CA GLU A 94 -14.41 -12.69 -3.40
C GLU A 94 -13.50 -11.79 -4.23
N GLU A 95 -13.92 -10.58 -4.54
CA GLU A 95 -13.21 -9.66 -5.43
C GLU A 95 -12.50 -8.54 -4.66
N PRO A 96 -11.26 -8.19 -5.04
CA PRO A 96 -10.57 -7.05 -4.44
C PRO A 96 -11.33 -5.75 -4.63
N GLY A 97 -11.53 -4.99 -3.56
CA GLY A 97 -12.12 -3.66 -3.63
C GLY A 97 -11.26 -2.69 -4.46
N ARG A 98 -11.86 -1.58 -4.91
CA ARG A 98 -11.23 -0.61 -5.82
C ARG A 98 -9.84 -0.15 -5.38
N THR A 99 -9.68 0.11 -4.08
CA THR A 99 -8.38 0.54 -3.52
C THR A 99 -7.36 -0.58 -3.57
N LEU A 100 -7.78 -1.82 -3.28
CA LEU A 100 -6.93 -3.00 -3.34
C LEU A 100 -6.52 -3.29 -4.78
N THR A 101 -7.46 -3.22 -5.74
CA THR A 101 -7.16 -3.37 -7.17
C THR A 101 -6.08 -2.40 -7.63
N THR A 102 -6.13 -1.12 -7.23
CA THR A 102 -5.10 -0.15 -7.60
C THR A 102 -3.71 -0.52 -7.06
N ARG A 103 -3.63 -1.07 -5.84
CA ARG A 103 -2.38 -1.57 -5.27
C ARG A 103 -1.85 -2.78 -6.05
N LEU A 104 -2.75 -3.71 -6.37
CA LEU A 104 -2.44 -4.91 -7.12
C LEU A 104 -1.95 -4.61 -8.54
N ASP A 105 -2.55 -3.63 -9.23
CA ASP A 105 -2.09 -3.21 -10.56
C ASP A 105 -0.69 -2.60 -10.52
N ALA A 106 -0.39 -1.81 -9.49
CA ALA A 106 0.95 -1.28 -9.29
C ALA A 106 1.98 -2.39 -9.03
N ALA A 107 1.64 -3.34 -8.13
CA ALA A 107 2.48 -4.50 -7.85
C ALA A 107 2.67 -5.39 -9.08
N LEU A 108 1.60 -5.65 -9.84
CA LEU A 108 1.63 -6.41 -11.09
C LEU A 108 2.62 -5.84 -12.10
N SER A 109 2.67 -4.52 -12.21
CA SER A 109 3.64 -3.83 -13.09
C SER A 109 5.08 -4.10 -12.66
N LEU A 110 5.36 -4.15 -11.36
CA LEU A 110 6.67 -4.48 -10.80
C LEU A 110 7.01 -5.96 -11.01
N LEU A 111 6.10 -6.86 -10.67
CA LEU A 111 6.30 -8.31 -10.79
C LEU A 111 6.52 -8.77 -12.24
N LYS A 112 5.90 -8.06 -13.20
CA LYS A 112 6.14 -8.30 -14.64
C LYS A 112 7.47 -7.72 -15.12
N ARG A 113 7.91 -6.61 -14.54
CA ARG A 113 9.19 -5.98 -14.86
C ARG A 113 10.38 -6.75 -14.27
N TYR A 114 10.24 -7.25 -13.03
CA TYR A 114 11.26 -8.00 -12.29
C TYR A 114 10.81 -9.45 -12.16
N GLN A 115 11.24 -10.28 -13.10
CA GLN A 115 10.78 -11.68 -13.16
C GLN A 115 11.28 -12.55 -12.01
N ASN A 116 12.39 -12.15 -11.35
CA ASN A 116 12.94 -12.82 -10.18
C ASN A 116 12.37 -12.26 -8.86
N ALA A 117 11.39 -11.33 -8.93
CA ALA A 117 10.79 -10.78 -7.74
C ALA A 117 9.73 -11.73 -7.17
N ASP A 118 9.78 -11.94 -5.86
CA ASP A 118 8.75 -12.63 -5.10
C ASP A 118 7.73 -11.64 -4.55
N CYS A 119 6.55 -12.13 -4.19
CA CYS A 119 5.46 -11.32 -3.66
C CYS A 119 4.95 -11.92 -2.35
N ILE A 120 4.79 -11.08 -1.33
CA ILE A 120 4.06 -11.44 -0.11
C ILE A 120 2.77 -10.64 -0.08
N VAL A 121 1.64 -11.33 -0.03
CA VAL A 121 0.31 -10.74 0.12
C VAL A 121 -0.16 -10.98 1.54
N SER A 122 -0.46 -9.90 2.27
CA SER A 122 -0.80 -9.96 3.69
C SER A 122 -2.13 -9.28 3.96
N GLY A 123 -3.03 -10.02 4.60
CA GLY A 123 -4.34 -9.57 5.02
C GLY A 123 -5.28 -10.72 5.33
N GLY A 124 -5.79 -10.76 6.55
CA GLY A 124 -6.72 -11.78 7.01
C GLY A 124 -8.12 -11.61 6.44
N GLN A 125 -9.07 -12.32 6.99
CA GLN A 125 -10.48 -12.29 6.59
C GLN A 125 -11.29 -11.35 7.47
N GLY A 126 -11.85 -10.31 6.89
CA GLY A 126 -12.78 -9.42 7.57
C GLY A 126 -14.13 -10.12 7.85
N SER A 127 -14.89 -9.62 8.84
CA SER A 127 -16.15 -10.21 9.28
C SER A 127 -17.25 -10.29 8.19
N ASN A 128 -17.13 -9.49 7.15
CA ASN A 128 -18.08 -9.42 6.03
C ASN A 128 -17.46 -9.90 4.70
N GLU A 129 -16.36 -10.64 4.76
CA GLU A 129 -15.64 -11.12 3.59
C GLU A 129 -15.78 -12.64 3.46
N ALA A 130 -15.96 -13.12 2.22
CA ALA A 130 -16.11 -14.55 1.95
C ALA A 130 -14.77 -15.30 2.01
N ILE A 131 -13.69 -14.60 1.69
CA ILE A 131 -12.31 -15.11 1.69
C ILE A 131 -11.38 -14.07 2.34
N SER A 132 -10.16 -14.48 2.70
CA SER A 132 -9.16 -13.54 3.22
C SER A 132 -8.73 -12.53 2.15
N GLU A 133 -8.30 -11.35 2.57
CA GLU A 133 -7.75 -10.34 1.66
C GLU A 133 -6.53 -10.88 0.92
N ALA A 134 -5.67 -11.65 1.59
CA ALA A 134 -4.50 -12.29 0.99
C ALA A 134 -4.90 -13.27 -0.13
N GLU A 135 -5.93 -14.10 0.08
CA GLU A 135 -6.42 -15.03 -0.92
C GLU A 135 -7.02 -14.30 -2.14
N ALA A 136 -7.79 -13.25 -1.92
CA ALA A 136 -8.32 -12.42 -3.01
C ALA A 136 -7.18 -11.78 -3.84
N MET A 137 -6.12 -11.31 -3.17
CA MET A 137 -4.94 -10.75 -3.82
C MET A 137 -4.19 -11.80 -4.65
N ARG A 138 -3.98 -13.00 -4.10
CA ARG A 138 -3.35 -14.12 -4.81
C ARG A 138 -4.11 -14.47 -6.09
N ARG A 139 -5.42 -14.71 -6.00
CA ARG A 139 -6.28 -15.01 -7.16
C ARG A 139 -6.19 -13.93 -8.23
N TYR A 140 -6.18 -12.68 -7.82
CA TYR A 140 -6.05 -11.54 -8.72
C TYR A 140 -4.72 -11.56 -9.49
N LEU A 141 -3.59 -11.77 -8.81
CA LEU A 141 -2.27 -11.79 -9.43
C LEU A 141 -2.09 -13.00 -10.34
N VAL A 142 -2.53 -14.19 -9.89
CA VAL A 142 -2.46 -15.43 -10.68
C VAL A 142 -3.29 -15.31 -11.97
N SER A 143 -4.51 -14.78 -11.88
CA SER A 143 -5.37 -14.55 -13.06
C SER A 143 -4.75 -13.62 -14.11
N ARG A 144 -3.73 -12.83 -13.72
CA ARG A 144 -2.98 -11.92 -14.60
C ARG A 144 -1.61 -12.40 -14.99
N GLY A 145 -1.32 -13.68 -14.72
CA GLY A 145 -0.12 -14.40 -15.20
C GLY A 145 1.09 -14.30 -14.29
N ILE A 146 0.92 -14.00 -13.01
CA ILE A 146 1.98 -14.19 -12.01
C ILE A 146 1.93 -15.65 -11.56
N ALA A 147 3.08 -16.33 -11.59
CA ALA A 147 3.19 -17.71 -11.15
C ALA A 147 2.91 -17.81 -9.63
N GLU A 148 2.13 -18.81 -9.25
CA GLU A 148 1.66 -18.96 -7.85
C GLU A 148 2.82 -19.18 -6.89
N GLU A 149 3.88 -19.84 -7.33
CA GLU A 149 5.09 -20.13 -6.56
C GLU A 149 5.86 -18.88 -6.15
N ARG A 150 5.59 -17.76 -6.83
CA ARG A 150 6.17 -16.45 -6.50
C ARG A 150 5.34 -15.68 -5.48
N ILE A 151 4.22 -16.23 -5.00
CA ILE A 151 3.29 -15.54 -4.12
C ILE A 151 3.21 -16.27 -2.79
N THR A 152 3.67 -15.62 -1.73
CA THR A 152 3.53 -16.10 -0.35
C THR A 152 2.32 -15.45 0.29
N LEU A 153 1.42 -16.25 0.89
CA LEU A 153 0.25 -15.78 1.61
C LEU A 153 0.56 -15.57 3.09
N GLU A 154 0.09 -14.45 3.62
CA GLU A 154 -0.10 -14.21 5.04
C GLU A 154 -1.57 -13.79 5.24
N ASP A 155 -2.39 -14.68 5.79
CA ASP A 155 -3.85 -14.51 5.91
C ASP A 155 -4.37 -14.49 7.36
N ARG A 156 -3.45 -14.39 8.34
CA ARG A 156 -3.78 -14.41 9.76
C ARG A 156 -3.96 -13.03 10.37
N SER A 157 -3.33 -12.03 9.78
CA SER A 157 -3.34 -10.66 10.29
C SER A 157 -4.73 -10.04 10.30
N THR A 158 -5.07 -9.35 11.38
CA THR A 158 -6.36 -8.68 11.55
C THR A 158 -6.23 -7.16 11.51
N ASN A 159 -5.01 -6.64 11.53
CA ASN A 159 -4.71 -5.22 11.49
C ASN A 159 -3.37 -4.94 10.84
N THR A 160 -3.12 -3.67 10.52
CA THR A 160 -1.89 -3.25 9.80
C THR A 160 -0.59 -3.53 10.56
N SER A 161 -0.61 -3.52 11.88
CA SER A 161 0.58 -3.84 12.69
C SER A 161 0.93 -5.31 12.56
N GLU A 162 -0.06 -6.19 12.63
CA GLU A 162 0.10 -7.62 12.43
C GLU A 162 0.51 -7.96 10.99
N ASN A 163 -0.07 -7.27 9.99
CA ASN A 163 0.37 -7.40 8.60
C ASN A 163 1.90 -7.19 8.47
N LEU A 164 2.41 -6.13 9.11
CA LEU A 164 3.83 -5.81 9.05
C LEU A 164 4.67 -6.83 9.82
N GLU A 165 4.26 -7.20 11.03
CA GLU A 165 4.95 -8.15 11.91
C GLU A 165 5.06 -9.53 11.26
N TYR A 166 3.94 -10.09 10.80
CA TYR A 166 3.93 -11.43 10.21
C TYR A 166 4.66 -11.46 8.85
N THR A 167 4.51 -10.42 8.04
CA THR A 167 5.27 -10.34 6.79
C THR A 167 6.78 -10.22 7.06
N PHE A 168 7.18 -9.49 8.09
CA PHE A 168 8.59 -9.38 8.47
C PHE A 168 9.13 -10.71 9.01
N ALA A 169 8.34 -11.45 9.77
CA ALA A 169 8.69 -12.80 10.24
C ALA A 169 8.93 -13.76 9.07
N ILE A 170 8.06 -13.73 8.04
CA ILE A 170 8.23 -14.52 6.82
C ILE A 170 9.54 -14.14 6.11
N LEU A 171 9.84 -12.84 5.96
CA LEU A 171 11.04 -12.36 5.29
C LEU A 171 12.34 -12.74 5.99
N THR A 172 12.33 -12.74 7.34
CA THR A 172 13.53 -13.03 8.15
C THR A 172 13.70 -14.51 8.46
N GLY A 173 12.72 -15.34 8.09
CA GLY A 173 12.71 -16.77 8.47
C GLY A 173 12.60 -16.98 9.99
N SER A 174 12.21 -15.94 10.74
CA SER A 174 11.94 -16.05 12.17
C SER A 174 10.49 -16.56 12.32
N GLU A 175 10.32 -17.87 12.50
CA GLU A 175 9.02 -18.44 12.88
C GLU A 175 8.56 -17.82 14.20
N SER A 176 7.59 -16.91 14.13
CA SER A 176 6.77 -16.62 15.31
C SER A 176 5.89 -17.85 15.53
N ASP A 177 6.07 -18.55 16.63
CA ASP A 177 5.30 -19.73 17.05
C ASP A 177 3.81 -19.59 16.75
N GLY A 178 3.31 -20.36 15.78
CA GLY A 178 1.90 -20.38 15.42
C GLY A 178 1.63 -20.88 14.01
N SER A 179 1.91 -22.17 13.76
CA SER A 179 1.35 -23.02 12.69
C SER A 179 1.47 -22.55 11.24
N ALA A 180 2.35 -23.25 10.55
CA ALA A 180 2.34 -23.66 9.13
C ALA A 180 1.76 -22.69 8.09
N ALA A 181 2.65 -22.01 7.37
CA ALA A 181 2.43 -21.68 5.98
C ALA A 181 2.09 -22.96 5.22
N SER A 182 0.93 -23.05 4.60
CA SER A 182 0.57 -24.12 3.70
C SER A 182 1.43 -24.01 2.44
N THR A 183 2.53 -24.75 2.39
CA THR A 183 3.31 -24.97 1.18
C THR A 183 2.54 -25.95 0.31
N PRO A 184 2.10 -25.62 -0.89
CA PRO A 184 1.55 -26.62 -1.81
C PRO A 184 2.69 -27.43 -2.42
N GLY A 185 2.71 -28.74 -2.14
CA GLY A 185 3.36 -29.71 -2.96
C GLY A 185 4.73 -30.23 -2.53
N SER A 186 4.73 -31.13 -1.52
CA SER A 186 5.75 -32.19 -1.48
C SER A 186 5.12 -33.48 -1.99
N PRO A 187 5.70 -34.13 -3.01
CA PRO A 187 5.17 -35.42 -3.48
C PRO A 187 5.40 -36.49 -2.43
N ALA A 188 4.34 -37.19 -2.08
CA ALA A 188 4.38 -38.38 -1.23
C ALA A 188 5.38 -39.39 -1.79
N SER A 189 6.45 -39.67 -1.06
CA SER A 189 7.31 -40.83 -1.33
C SER A 189 6.58 -42.08 -0.91
N SER A 190 6.15 -42.85 -1.90
CA SER A 190 5.71 -44.22 -1.75
C SER A 190 6.89 -45.08 -1.28
N ASN A 191 6.93 -45.47 -0.03
CA ASN A 191 7.74 -46.57 0.42
C ASN A 191 6.87 -47.85 0.43
N SER A 192 7.02 -48.62 -0.63
CA SER A 192 6.72 -50.03 -0.63
C SER A 192 7.84 -50.74 0.10
N THR A 193 7.53 -51.41 1.20
CA THR A 193 8.33 -52.48 1.75
C THR A 193 7.48 -53.75 1.72
N ASP A 194 7.74 -54.54 0.70
CA ASP A 194 7.53 -55.98 0.73
C ASP A 194 8.47 -56.62 1.78
N SER A 195 7.95 -57.43 2.62
CA SER A 195 8.40 -58.74 3.06
C SER A 195 7.48 -59.30 4.10
#